data_265feb5a9ae838ca0beb17f84bddef09
#
_entry.id   265feb5a9ae838ca0beb17f84bddef09
#
_cell.length_a   1.000
_cell.length_b   1.000
_cell.length_c   1.000
_cell.angle_alpha   90.00
_cell.angle_beta   90.00
_cell.angle_gamma   90.00
#
_symmetry.space_group_name_H-M   'P 1'
#
loop_
_entity.id
_entity.type
_entity.pdbx_description
1 polymer ?
#
loop_
_entity_poly.entity_id
_entity_poly.type
_entity_poly.pdbx_seq_one_letter_code
_entity_poly.pdbx_strand_id
1 'polypeptide(L)' 'GSDSTGLTNQQIEVLEYNFNNVSKQPHNTSIMLIAAETGLTEEETKKWFKERLAKWRESEGLPRHCGSVMD' A
#
# COMPACT_ATOMS: atom_id res chain seq x y z
N GLY A 1 14.29 2.48 6.85
CA GLY A 1 13.68 2.43 6.97
C GLY A 1 13.04 3.33 6.95
N SER A 2 13.16 3.69 7.06
CA SER A 2 12.85 4.45 7.09
C SER A 2 11.82 4.71 6.70
N ASP A 3 11.41 4.36 6.21
CA ASP A 3 10.41 4.60 5.83
C ASP A 3 9.48 4.41 6.65
N SER A 4 9.49 4.08 7.56
CA SER A 4 8.56 3.88 8.23
C SER A 4 7.96 4.84 8.74
N THR A 5 7.59 5.59 8.85
CA THR A 5 6.72 6.54 9.20
C THR A 5 6.13 6.24 10.52
N GLY A 6 6.67 5.57 11.35
CA GLY A 6 6.13 5.40 12.68
C GLY A 6 5.07 4.33 12.81
N LEU A 7 4.89 3.51 11.83
CA LEU A 7 3.94 2.42 11.94
C LEU A 7 4.51 1.31 12.80
N THR A 8 3.62 0.64 13.54
CA THR A 8 4.06 -0.49 14.33
C THR A 8 4.11 -1.74 13.46
N ASN A 9 4.78 -2.76 13.96
CA ASN A 9 4.83 -4.01 13.23
C ASN A 9 3.44 -4.56 12.99
N GLN A 10 2.57 -4.44 13.98
CA GLN A 10 1.22 -4.94 13.85
C GLN A 10 0.47 -4.20 12.75
N GLN A 11 0.62 -2.89 12.70
CA GLN A 11 -0.03 -2.12 11.66
C GLN A 11 0.47 -2.54 10.29
N ILE A 12 1.77 -2.71 10.17
CA ILE A 12 2.36 -3.11 8.91
C ILE A 12 1.88 -4.50 8.51
N GLU A 13 1.74 -5.39 9.47
CA GLU A 13 1.25 -6.73 9.18
C GLU A 13 -0.14 -6.69 8.56
N VAL A 14 -1.02 -5.90 9.13
CA VAL A 14 -2.38 -5.79 8.61
C VAL A 14 -2.35 -5.22 7.20
N LEU A 15 -1.56 -4.18 7.00
CA LEU A 15 -1.46 -3.56 5.69
C LEU A 15 -0.88 -4.52 4.65
N GLU A 16 0.18 -5.21 5.02
CA GLU A 16 0.80 -6.17 4.10
C GLU A 16 -0.14 -7.32 3.79
N TYR A 17 -0.84 -7.80 4.79
CA TYR A 17 -1.78 -8.89 4.58
C TYR A 17 -2.83 -8.47 3.53
N ASN A 18 -3.39 -7.29 3.71
CA ASN A 18 -4.38 -6.83 2.76
C ASN A 18 -3.79 -6.59 1.38
N PHE A 19 -2.57 -6.10 1.32
CA PHE A 19 -1.90 -5.86 0.05
C PHE A 19 -1.71 -7.16 -0.70
N ASN A 20 -1.28 -8.20 0.00
CA ASN A 20 -0.94 -9.45 -0.67
C ASN A 20 -2.14 -10.36 -0.88
N ASN A 21 -3.14 -10.29 -0.02
CA ASN A 21 -4.23 -11.25 -0.06
C ASN A 21 -5.57 -10.69 -0.49
N VAL A 22 -5.76 -9.40 -0.39
CA VAL A 22 -7.03 -8.80 -0.76
C VAL A 22 -6.90 -8.02 -2.04
N SER A 23 -6.16 -6.95 -2.02
CA SER A 23 -6.01 -6.13 -3.21
C SER A 23 -4.83 -5.20 -3.04
N LYS A 24 -4.09 -4.99 -4.10
CA LYS A 24 -2.99 -4.04 -4.08
C LYS A 24 -3.50 -2.62 -4.27
N GLN A 25 -4.73 -2.47 -4.74
CA GLN A 25 -5.35 -1.17 -4.88
C GLN A 25 -6.77 -1.25 -4.36
N PRO A 26 -6.94 -1.28 -3.04
CA PRO A 26 -8.26 -1.47 -2.47
C PRO A 26 -9.16 -0.28 -2.73
N HIS A 27 -10.45 -0.54 -2.76
CA HIS A 27 -11.44 0.51 -2.92
C HIS A 27 -11.55 1.31 -1.64
N ASN A 28 -12.25 2.43 -1.71
CA ASN A 28 -12.42 3.28 -0.54
C ASN A 28 -12.99 2.51 0.65
N THR A 29 -13.96 1.66 0.40
CA THR A 29 -14.57 0.91 1.49
C THR A 29 -13.52 0.05 2.19
N SER A 30 -12.69 -0.62 1.43
CA SER A 30 -11.64 -1.43 2.02
C SER A 30 -10.62 -0.57 2.77
N ILE A 31 -10.30 0.58 2.20
CA ILE A 31 -9.39 1.51 2.85
C ILE A 31 -9.93 1.93 4.22
N MET A 32 -11.23 2.21 4.28
CA MET A 32 -11.83 2.61 5.54
C MET A 32 -11.72 1.50 6.58
N LEU A 33 -11.98 0.28 6.17
CA LEU A 33 -11.89 -0.86 7.09
C LEU A 33 -10.46 -1.07 7.56
N ILE A 34 -9.51 -1.01 6.65
CA ILE A 34 -8.12 -1.20 7.00
C ILE A 34 -7.64 -0.09 7.92
N ALA A 35 -8.05 1.13 7.62
CA ALA A 35 -7.69 2.26 8.47
C ALA A 35 -8.23 2.06 9.88
N ALA A 36 -9.45 1.59 9.99
CA ALA A 36 -10.04 1.34 11.30
C ALA A 36 -9.27 0.25 12.04
N GLU A 37 -8.86 -0.78 11.32
CA GLU A 37 -8.14 -1.86 11.96
C GLU A 37 -6.77 -1.43 12.44
N THR A 38 -6.10 -0.60 11.67
CA THR A 38 -4.75 -0.17 12.02
C THR A 38 -4.74 1.08 12.88
N GLY A 39 -5.85 1.78 12.97
CA GLY A 39 -5.87 3.04 13.68
C GLY A 39 -5.30 4.19 12.89
N LEU A 40 -5.17 4.02 11.59
CA LEU A 40 -4.65 5.07 10.73
C LEU A 40 -5.81 5.84 10.11
N THR A 41 -5.48 6.98 9.51
CA THR A 41 -6.50 7.71 8.76
C THR A 41 -6.62 7.07 7.40
N GLU A 42 -7.71 7.39 6.71
CA GLU A 42 -7.87 6.87 5.36
C GLU A 42 -6.76 7.36 4.45
N GLU A 43 -6.39 8.61 4.59
CA GLU A 43 -5.33 9.16 3.76
C GLU A 43 -4.01 8.44 3.98
N GLU A 44 -3.69 8.19 5.23
CA GLU A 44 -2.44 7.48 5.54
C GLU A 44 -2.47 6.07 4.97
N THR A 45 -3.61 5.42 5.08
CA THR A 45 -3.75 4.08 4.56
C THR A 45 -3.58 4.07 3.05
N LYS A 46 -4.24 5.01 2.37
CA LYS A 46 -4.11 5.11 0.93
C LYS A 46 -2.67 5.37 0.52
N LYS A 47 -2.02 6.28 1.23
CA LYS A 47 -0.65 6.61 0.91
C LYS A 47 0.25 5.39 1.05
N TRP A 48 0.04 4.63 2.11
CA TRP A 48 0.84 3.43 2.32
C TRP A 48 0.69 2.46 1.15
N PHE A 49 -0.55 2.24 0.73
CA PHE A 49 -0.77 1.31 -0.38
C PHE A 49 -0.16 1.81 -1.67
N LYS A 50 -0.26 3.11 -1.90
CA LYS A 50 0.30 3.69 -3.11
C LYS A 50 1.81 3.49 -3.15
N GLU A 51 2.47 3.78 -2.05
CA GLU A 51 3.93 3.63 -2.00
C GLU A 51 4.33 2.16 -2.06
N ARG A 52 3.56 1.32 -1.40
CA ARG A 52 3.87 -0.10 -1.41
C ARG A 52 3.73 -0.67 -2.82
N LEU A 53 2.72 -0.23 -3.53
CA LEU A 53 2.52 -0.69 -4.90
C LEU A 53 3.69 -0.28 -5.79
N ALA A 54 4.18 0.93 -5.61
CA ALA A 54 5.32 1.38 -6.39
C ALA A 54 6.54 0.49 -6.13
N LYS A 55 6.76 0.15 -4.88
CA LYS A 55 7.88 -0.73 -4.55
C LYS A 55 7.68 -2.12 -5.15
N TRP A 56 6.45 -2.60 -5.10
CA TRP A 56 6.17 -3.92 -5.65
C TRP A 56 6.46 -3.95 -7.14
N ARG A 57 6.08 -2.90 -7.84
CA ARG A 57 6.32 -2.85 -9.27
C ARG A 57 7.80 -2.85 -9.58
N GLU A 58 8.57 -2.11 -8.81
CA GLU A 58 10.01 -2.10 -9.02
C GLU A 58 10.60 -3.48 -8.76
N SER A 59 10.12 -4.12 -7.71
CA SER A 59 10.60 -5.43 -7.36
C SER A 59 10.29 -6.46 -8.43
N GLU A 60 9.15 -6.28 -9.09
CA GLU A 60 8.75 -7.22 -10.14
C GLU A 60 9.35 -6.85 -11.49
N GLY A 61 10.06 -5.76 -11.56
CA GLY A 61 10.65 -5.35 -12.82
C GLY A 61 9.69 -4.62 -13.73
N LEU A 62 8.55 -4.17 -13.21
CA LEU A 62 7.59 -3.46 -14.02
C LEU A 62 7.91 -1.97 -14.04
N PRO A 63 7.53 -1.28 -15.12
CA PRO A 63 7.77 0.14 -15.19
C PRO A 63 6.93 0.88 -14.18
N ARG A 64 7.52 2.01 -13.70
CA ARG A 64 6.81 2.74 -12.71
C ARG A 64 5.66 3.45 -13.30
N HIS A 65 5.73 3.98 -14.51
CA HIS A 65 4.60 4.58 -15.05
C HIS A 65 4.33 3.81 -16.23
N CYS A 66 3.15 3.48 -16.40
CA CYS A 66 2.79 2.75 -17.42
C CYS A 66 2.73 3.47 -18.64
N GLY A 67 2.64 4.56 -18.64
CA GLY A 67 2.45 5.23 -19.82
C GLY A 67 3.50 5.05 -20.76
N SER A 68 4.39 4.80 -20.49
CA SER A 68 5.34 4.80 -21.35
C SER A 68 5.43 3.79 -22.14
N VAL A 69 5.15 3.63 -22.69
CA VAL A 69 5.33 2.96 -23.30
C VAL A 69 5.77 2.47 -24.06
N MET A 70 5.90 2.46 -24.16
CA MET A 70 6.29 2.23 -24.66
C MET A 70 6.90 2.00 -24.99
N ASP A 71 7.05 2.05 -24.95
CA ASP A 71 7.67 2.03 -25.07
C ASP A 71 8.00 1.61 -25.22
#